data_59db3b9918645ccd5b923a798e920a29
#
_entry.id   59db3b9918645ccd5b923a798e920a29
#
_cell.length_a   1.000
_cell.length_b   1.000
_cell.length_c   1.000
_cell.angle_alpha   90.00
_cell.angle_beta   90.00
_cell.angle_gamma   90.00
#
_symmetry.space_group_name_H-M   'P 1'
#
loop_
_entity.id
_entity.type
_entity.pdbx_description
1 polymer ?
#
loop_
_entity_poly.entity_id
_entity_poly.type
_entity_poly.pdbx_seq_one_letter_code
_entity_poly.pdbx_strand_id
1 'polypeptide(L)'
;MKYRVWFVHFALAGLVLAGCGHSTNSTQASTSSAPTGSDQAQVAGVLSDNPDYVNEDLFQSQISQSYDETAGFAAITPLRFWREITNVTSSFDTQFGPPDSTGHPTTALVTIHRHLTGTFNIVAGSTTPGDTSRSLVQKPLADDWTRKLALVRLPDRFGPAIERWRLAGTSGVNVATQGGSTHVDSLRIQSADMDTTITDPLELHRLRRIFFVSEGSEVTLTAYTERATDVVLFYGHDQRRRFTNNNNGTYTFTFTPGRFIGLRNFGVDALSHGTLFDDSAVYDSNAWIFPYVVVADRASLPI
;
A
#
# COMPACT_ATOMS: atom_id res chain seq x y z
N MET A 1 21.63 6.91 -21.64
CA MET A 1 21.94 6.11 -20.44
C MET A 1 21.08 4.86 -20.49
N LYS A 2 21.70 3.67 -20.57
CA LYS A 2 20.97 2.40 -20.71
C LYS A 2 20.71 1.85 -19.31
N TYR A 3 19.45 1.80 -18.88
CA TYR A 3 19.06 1.14 -17.64
C TYR A 3 19.06 -0.37 -17.85
N ARG A 4 19.89 -1.10 -17.11
CA ARG A 4 19.86 -2.56 -17.03
C ARG A 4 18.79 -2.95 -16.01
N VAL A 5 17.71 -3.52 -16.50
CA VAL A 5 16.71 -4.17 -15.67
C VAL A 5 17.28 -5.52 -15.22
N TRP A 6 17.44 -5.69 -13.91
CA TRP A 6 17.80 -6.98 -13.31
C TRP A 6 16.52 -7.78 -13.06
N PHE A 7 16.33 -8.84 -13.83
CA PHE A 7 15.30 -9.84 -13.54
C PHE A 7 15.83 -10.77 -12.45
N VAL A 8 15.20 -10.71 -11.29
CA VAL A 8 15.41 -11.71 -10.22
C VAL A 8 14.47 -12.87 -10.49
N HIS A 9 15.02 -14.03 -10.84
CA HIS A 9 14.26 -15.26 -10.99
C HIS A 9 14.00 -15.85 -9.60
N PHE A 10 12.74 -15.94 -9.20
CA PHE A 10 12.33 -16.65 -8.01
C PHE A 10 12.15 -18.14 -8.33
N ALA A 11 12.96 -18.99 -7.70
CA ALA A 11 12.77 -20.43 -7.69
C ALA A 11 11.71 -20.78 -6.65
N LEU A 12 10.59 -21.37 -7.10
CA LEU A 12 9.55 -21.92 -6.24
C LEU A 12 10.05 -23.25 -5.64
N ALA A 13 10.39 -23.25 -4.36
CA ALA A 13 10.64 -24.49 -3.62
C ALA A 13 9.32 -24.99 -3.00
N GLY A 14 8.79 -26.09 -3.53
CA GLY A 14 7.63 -26.77 -2.99
C GLY A 14 7.96 -27.50 -1.70
N LEU A 15 7.26 -27.19 -0.60
CA LEU A 15 7.29 -27.96 0.64
C LEU A 15 6.04 -28.85 0.69
N VAL A 16 6.25 -30.18 0.59
CA VAL A 16 5.24 -31.20 0.87
C VAL A 16 5.33 -31.53 2.36
N LEU A 17 4.32 -31.23 3.14
CA LEU A 17 4.16 -31.73 4.51
C LEU A 17 3.01 -32.74 4.54
N ALA A 18 3.36 -34.00 4.63
CA ALA A 18 2.45 -35.07 5.01
C ALA A 18 2.35 -35.09 6.54
N GLY A 19 1.16 -34.92 7.08
CA GLY A 19 0.86 -35.04 8.50
C GLY A 19 -0.45 -35.78 8.70
N CYS A 20 -0.39 -37.11 9.03
CA CYS A 20 -1.51 -37.90 9.51
C CYS A 20 -1.78 -37.54 10.98
N GLY A 21 -3.01 -37.21 11.32
CA GLY A 21 -3.48 -37.11 12.70
C GLY A 21 -4.98 -37.34 12.77
N HIS A 22 -5.37 -38.54 13.24
CA HIS A 22 -6.76 -38.93 13.57
C HIS A 22 -7.26 -38.13 14.79
N SER A 23 -8.43 -37.53 14.68
CA SER A 23 -9.32 -37.36 15.83
C SER A 23 -10.77 -37.19 15.35
N THR A 24 -11.61 -38.07 15.84
CA THR A 24 -13.06 -38.16 15.71
C THR A 24 -13.75 -37.11 16.61
N ASN A 25 -14.63 -36.26 16.04
CA ASN A 25 -16.03 -36.15 16.49
C ASN A 25 -16.83 -35.16 15.61
N SER A 26 -17.94 -35.72 15.17
CA SER A 26 -19.15 -35.16 14.53
C SER A 26 -19.55 -33.73 14.85
N THR A 27 -19.88 -32.91 13.85
CA THR A 27 -21.24 -32.48 13.48
C THR A 27 -21.23 -31.33 12.52
N GLN A 28 -22.07 -31.44 11.50
CA GLN A 28 -22.39 -30.51 10.40
C GLN A 28 -21.30 -30.29 9.36
N ALA A 29 -21.39 -31.16 8.36
CA ALA A 29 -20.75 -31.00 7.08
C ALA A 29 -21.40 -29.83 6.30
N SER A 30 -20.81 -28.66 6.43
CA SER A 30 -20.79 -27.72 5.31
C SER A 30 -19.87 -28.38 4.29
N THR A 31 -20.43 -28.95 3.23
CA THR A 31 -19.67 -29.45 2.09
C THR A 31 -19.09 -28.27 1.33
N SER A 32 -18.08 -27.61 1.87
CA SER A 32 -17.19 -26.76 1.08
C SER A 32 -16.29 -27.75 0.33
N SER A 33 -16.56 -27.99 -0.95
CA SER A 33 -15.61 -28.66 -1.82
C SER A 33 -14.30 -27.87 -1.73
N ALA A 34 -13.21 -28.51 -1.30
CA ALA A 34 -11.90 -27.88 -1.25
C ALA A 34 -11.56 -27.36 -2.66
N PRO A 35 -11.00 -26.15 -2.76
CA PRO A 35 -10.59 -25.60 -4.04
C PRO A 35 -9.65 -26.59 -4.73
N THR A 36 -9.86 -26.84 -6.02
CA THR A 36 -8.98 -27.72 -6.78
C THR A 36 -7.61 -27.04 -6.91
N GLY A 37 -6.52 -27.80 -6.99
CA GLY A 37 -5.19 -27.25 -7.22
C GLY A 37 -5.12 -26.37 -8.48
N SER A 38 -6.04 -26.56 -9.46
CA SER A 38 -6.16 -25.73 -10.64
C SER A 38 -6.72 -24.33 -10.34
N ASP A 39 -7.65 -24.16 -9.40
CA ASP A 39 -8.18 -22.83 -9.04
C ASP A 39 -7.10 -21.99 -8.33
N GLN A 40 -6.32 -22.58 -7.43
CA GLN A 40 -5.20 -21.89 -6.79
C GLN A 40 -4.13 -21.46 -7.81
N ALA A 41 -3.78 -22.35 -8.75
CA ALA A 41 -2.80 -22.03 -9.79
C ALA A 41 -3.30 -20.90 -10.72
N GLN A 42 -4.59 -20.89 -11.08
CA GLN A 42 -5.17 -19.84 -11.90
C GLN A 42 -5.22 -18.50 -11.16
N VAL A 43 -5.58 -18.49 -9.86
CA VAL A 43 -5.52 -17.28 -9.03
C VAL A 43 -4.10 -16.73 -8.99
N ALA A 44 -3.10 -17.58 -8.76
CA ALA A 44 -1.70 -17.18 -8.79
C ALA A 44 -1.28 -16.60 -10.15
N GLY A 45 -1.76 -17.18 -11.26
CA GLY A 45 -1.55 -16.66 -12.62
C GLY A 45 -2.13 -15.24 -12.77
N VAL A 46 -3.37 -15.02 -12.33
CA VAL A 46 -4.00 -13.69 -12.37
C VAL A 46 -3.19 -12.65 -11.57
N LEU A 47 -2.64 -13.02 -10.41
CA LEU A 47 -1.79 -12.12 -9.62
C LEU A 47 -0.51 -11.78 -10.39
N SER A 48 0.12 -12.75 -11.04
CA SER A 48 1.31 -12.55 -11.86
C SER A 48 1.07 -11.64 -13.05
N ASP A 49 -0.10 -11.74 -13.67
CA ASP A 49 -0.50 -10.96 -14.87
C ASP A 49 -0.95 -9.53 -14.54
N ASN A 50 -1.16 -9.22 -13.26
CA ASN A 50 -1.60 -7.90 -12.80
C ASN A 50 -0.61 -7.26 -11.80
N PRO A 51 0.67 -7.08 -12.20
CA PRO A 51 1.71 -6.57 -11.30
C PRO A 51 1.39 -5.18 -10.76
N ASP A 52 0.70 -4.32 -11.52
CA ASP A 52 0.33 -2.97 -11.12
C ASP A 52 -0.60 -2.94 -9.89
N TYR A 53 -1.34 -4.04 -9.66
CA TYR A 53 -2.21 -4.20 -8.49
C TYR A 53 -1.57 -5.02 -7.37
N VAL A 54 -0.49 -5.75 -7.67
CA VAL A 54 0.19 -6.64 -6.72
C VAL A 54 1.45 -5.99 -6.17
N ASN A 55 2.23 -5.34 -7.04
CA ASN A 55 3.54 -4.78 -6.71
C ASN A 55 3.43 -3.26 -6.62
N GLU A 56 3.32 -2.73 -5.40
CA GLU A 56 3.33 -1.30 -5.17
C GLU A 56 4.72 -0.86 -4.71
N ASP A 57 5.40 -0.10 -5.56
CA ASP A 57 6.80 0.30 -5.34
C ASP A 57 6.94 1.66 -4.65
N LEU A 58 5.84 2.43 -4.45
CA LEU A 58 5.93 3.78 -3.89
C LEU A 58 6.60 3.81 -2.51
N PHE A 59 6.37 2.78 -1.70
CA PHE A 59 6.92 2.72 -0.35
C PHE A 59 8.37 2.23 -0.30
N GLN A 60 8.82 1.52 -1.34
CA GLN A 60 10.18 0.99 -1.44
C GLN A 60 11.17 2.00 -2.03
N SER A 61 10.68 3.16 -2.51
CA SER A 61 11.55 4.13 -3.15
C SER A 61 12.48 4.78 -2.12
N GLN A 62 13.76 4.79 -2.42
CA GLN A 62 14.81 5.50 -1.67
C GLN A 62 14.80 7.02 -1.93
N ILE A 63 13.66 7.59 -2.34
CA ILE A 63 13.54 9.02 -2.58
C ILE A 63 13.74 9.75 -1.26
N SER A 64 14.81 10.50 -1.18
CA SER A 64 15.09 11.31 -0.01
C SER A 64 14.26 12.57 -0.01
N GLN A 65 13.77 12.96 1.16
CA GLN A 65 13.05 14.20 1.40
C GLN A 65 14.00 15.22 2.04
N SER A 66 14.06 16.43 1.49
CA SER A 66 14.64 17.57 2.17
C SER A 66 13.65 18.11 3.20
N TYR A 67 14.14 18.54 4.33
CA TYR A 67 13.34 19.09 5.41
C TYR A 67 13.93 20.43 5.84
N ASP A 68 13.16 21.52 5.70
CA ASP A 68 13.63 22.89 5.89
C ASP A 68 13.07 23.57 7.17
N GLU A 69 12.38 22.82 8.05
CA GLU A 69 11.83 23.39 9.27
C GLU A 69 12.73 23.15 10.48
N THR A 70 12.96 24.19 11.25
CA THR A 70 13.55 24.12 12.57
C THR A 70 12.45 23.84 13.60
N ALA A 71 12.41 22.64 14.16
CA ALA A 71 11.53 22.35 15.30
C ALA A 71 12.16 22.92 16.55
N GLY A 72 11.44 23.81 17.26
CA GLY A 72 11.97 24.61 18.35
C GLY A 72 12.49 23.87 19.58
N PHE A 73 12.24 22.57 19.74
CA PHE A 73 12.69 21.71 20.87
C PHE A 73 13.08 20.31 20.41
N ALA A 74 13.55 20.17 19.19
CA ALA A 74 13.99 18.89 18.65
C ALA A 74 15.39 18.51 19.20
N ALA A 75 15.62 17.23 19.48
CA ALA A 75 16.95 16.72 19.79
C ALA A 75 17.87 16.75 18.57
N ILE A 76 17.30 16.61 17.37
CA ILE A 76 17.99 16.71 16.08
C ILE A 76 17.19 17.59 15.11
N THR A 77 17.89 18.21 14.15
CA THR A 77 17.28 18.95 13.03
C THR A 77 17.40 18.12 11.76
N PRO A 78 16.33 17.46 11.29
CA PRO A 78 16.43 16.64 10.09
C PRO A 78 16.58 17.54 8.85
N LEU A 79 17.63 17.29 8.07
CA LEU A 79 17.89 17.96 6.80
C LEU A 79 17.40 17.11 5.61
N ARG A 80 17.52 15.80 5.74
CA ARG A 80 17.18 14.82 4.72
C ARG A 80 16.92 13.48 5.37
N PHE A 81 15.95 12.71 4.86
CA PHE A 81 15.69 11.36 5.33
C PHE A 81 15.20 10.44 4.21
N TRP A 82 15.39 9.12 4.38
CA TRP A 82 14.93 8.09 3.45
C TRP A 82 14.83 6.73 4.14
N ARG A 83 14.05 5.84 3.54
CA ARG A 83 14.02 4.42 3.91
C ARG A 83 14.97 3.64 3.01
N GLU A 84 15.72 2.75 3.59
CA GLU A 84 16.55 1.78 2.90
C GLU A 84 16.03 0.39 3.24
N ILE A 85 15.21 -0.17 2.35
CA ILE A 85 14.63 -1.50 2.53
C ILE A 85 15.67 -2.52 2.08
N THR A 86 16.10 -3.38 2.99
CA THR A 86 17.14 -4.39 2.74
C THR A 86 16.55 -5.77 2.51
N ASN A 87 15.33 -6.03 3.01
CA ASN A 87 14.66 -7.32 2.82
C ASN A 87 13.14 -7.12 2.72
N VAL A 88 12.52 -7.94 1.85
CA VAL A 88 11.07 -8.02 1.66
C VAL A 88 10.69 -9.49 1.64
N THR A 89 9.89 -9.92 2.60
CA THR A 89 9.24 -11.22 2.55
C THR A 89 7.77 -11.06 2.20
N SER A 90 7.25 -11.92 1.32
CA SER A 90 5.86 -11.83 0.86
C SER A 90 5.14 -13.14 1.10
N SER A 91 3.88 -13.07 1.51
CA SER A 91 2.97 -14.20 1.62
C SER A 91 1.58 -13.83 1.07
N PHE A 92 0.85 -14.85 0.64
CA PHE A 92 -0.49 -14.72 0.08
C PHE A 92 -1.42 -15.66 0.85
N ASP A 93 -2.49 -15.09 1.39
CA ASP A 93 -3.61 -15.87 1.92
C ASP A 93 -4.77 -15.79 0.93
N THR A 94 -5.27 -16.95 0.47
CA THR A 94 -6.36 -17.05 -0.50
C THR A 94 -7.57 -17.73 0.13
N GLN A 95 -8.65 -16.99 0.28
CA GLN A 95 -9.94 -17.48 0.77
C GLN A 95 -10.90 -17.61 -0.40
N PHE A 96 -11.31 -18.83 -0.71
CA PHE A 96 -12.30 -19.10 -1.73
C PHE A 96 -13.72 -18.96 -1.18
N GLY A 97 -14.58 -18.33 -1.99
CA GLY A 97 -16.01 -18.19 -1.68
C GLY A 97 -16.79 -19.49 -1.92
N PRO A 98 -18.11 -19.44 -1.73
CA PRO A 98 -18.95 -20.64 -1.88
C PRO A 98 -18.88 -21.19 -3.32
N PRO A 99 -18.98 -22.54 -3.46
CA PRO A 99 -19.00 -23.18 -4.77
C PRO A 99 -20.33 -22.95 -5.49
N ASP A 100 -20.28 -22.98 -6.81
CA ASP A 100 -21.46 -23.03 -7.68
C ASP A 100 -22.07 -24.46 -7.75
N SER A 101 -23.08 -24.63 -8.59
CA SER A 101 -23.75 -25.93 -8.80
C SER A 101 -22.83 -27.01 -9.38
N THR A 102 -21.67 -26.65 -9.92
CA THR A 102 -20.64 -27.57 -10.44
C THR A 102 -19.55 -27.89 -9.44
N GLY A 103 -19.67 -27.34 -8.21
CA GLY A 103 -18.72 -27.58 -7.11
C GLY A 103 -17.46 -26.70 -7.17
N HIS A 104 -17.43 -25.69 -8.04
CA HIS A 104 -16.29 -24.79 -8.15
C HIS A 104 -16.52 -23.46 -7.44
N PRO A 105 -15.54 -22.90 -6.75
CA PRO A 105 -15.67 -21.59 -6.14
C PRO A 105 -15.87 -20.50 -7.19
N THR A 106 -16.75 -19.53 -6.89
CA THR A 106 -17.10 -18.43 -7.80
C THR A 106 -16.34 -17.16 -7.52
N THR A 107 -15.82 -17.02 -6.32
CA THR A 107 -15.05 -15.84 -5.86
C THR A 107 -13.82 -16.28 -5.09
N ALA A 108 -12.81 -15.41 -5.06
CA ALA A 108 -11.66 -15.55 -4.19
C ALA A 108 -11.27 -14.18 -3.62
N LEU A 109 -10.93 -14.16 -2.34
CA LEU A 109 -10.30 -13.03 -1.67
C LEU A 109 -8.85 -13.38 -1.43
N VAL A 110 -7.93 -12.59 -1.98
CA VAL A 110 -6.50 -12.76 -1.74
C VAL A 110 -6.03 -11.62 -0.85
N THR A 111 -5.45 -11.95 0.30
CA THR A 111 -4.75 -10.99 1.15
C THR A 111 -3.25 -11.16 0.92
N ILE A 112 -2.61 -10.08 0.52
CA ILE A 112 -1.17 -10.03 0.32
C ILE A 112 -0.57 -9.40 1.56
N HIS A 113 0.38 -10.08 2.17
CA HIS A 113 1.18 -9.58 3.27
C HIS A 113 2.62 -9.47 2.84
N ARG A 114 3.27 -8.35 3.17
CA ARG A 114 4.71 -8.19 3.02
C ARG A 114 5.27 -7.67 4.32
N HIS A 115 6.39 -8.24 4.71
CA HIS A 115 7.18 -7.74 5.81
C HIS A 115 8.43 -7.10 5.24
N LEU A 116 8.60 -5.79 5.52
CA LEU A 116 9.69 -4.95 5.04
C LEU A 116 10.63 -4.69 6.19
N THR A 117 11.91 -5.00 6.03
CA THR A 117 12.94 -4.65 7.02
C THR A 117 14.06 -3.86 6.38
N GLY A 118 14.68 -2.99 7.19
CA GLY A 118 15.71 -2.12 6.70
C GLY A 118 16.12 -1.06 7.72
N THR A 119 16.48 0.11 7.21
CA THR A 119 16.92 1.23 7.99
C THR A 119 16.24 2.52 7.56
N PHE A 120 15.75 3.28 8.51
CA PHE A 120 15.33 4.65 8.30
C PHE A 120 16.51 5.57 8.61
N ASN A 121 16.97 6.30 7.59
CA ASN A 121 18.16 7.13 7.63
C ASN A 121 17.77 8.61 7.70
N ILE A 122 18.44 9.38 8.58
CA ILE A 122 18.23 10.82 8.73
C ILE A 122 19.62 11.50 8.73
N VAL A 123 19.83 12.40 7.79
CA VAL A 123 20.93 13.36 7.91
C VAL A 123 20.46 14.51 8.78
N ALA A 124 21.00 14.63 9.97
CA ALA A 124 20.67 15.67 10.93
C ALA A 124 21.73 16.78 10.90
N GLY A 125 21.28 18.03 10.97
CA GLY A 125 22.12 19.20 11.24
C GLY A 125 22.31 19.40 12.74
N SER A 126 23.33 20.16 13.09
CA SER A 126 23.52 20.61 14.48
C SER A 126 22.37 21.52 14.94
N THR A 127 21.96 21.37 16.19
CA THR A 127 21.02 22.31 16.84
C THR A 127 21.74 23.53 17.43
N THR A 128 23.08 23.55 17.41
CA THR A 128 23.89 24.67 17.90
C THR A 128 23.98 25.78 16.86
N PRO A 129 23.55 27.02 17.15
CA PRO A 129 23.64 28.12 16.19
C PRO A 129 25.10 28.34 15.71
N GLY A 130 25.24 28.42 14.37
CA GLY A 130 26.56 28.61 13.74
C GLY A 130 27.37 27.33 13.51
N ASP A 131 26.93 26.19 14.01
CA ASP A 131 27.55 24.89 13.73
C ASP A 131 26.91 24.29 12.48
N THR A 132 27.73 24.00 11.47
CA THR A 132 27.33 23.36 10.19
C THR A 132 27.58 21.87 10.15
N SER A 133 27.94 21.26 11.27
CA SER A 133 28.17 19.81 11.35
C SER A 133 26.90 19.01 11.02
N ARG A 134 27.11 17.82 10.45
CA ARG A 134 26.03 16.90 10.08
C ARG A 134 26.33 15.53 10.65
N SER A 135 25.30 14.87 11.11
CA SER A 135 25.37 13.48 11.58
C SER A 135 24.39 12.62 10.82
N LEU A 136 24.69 11.33 10.71
CA LEU A 136 23.76 10.33 10.19
C LEU A 136 23.13 9.59 11.38
N VAL A 137 21.83 9.74 11.54
CA VAL A 137 21.02 8.96 12.49
C VAL A 137 20.37 7.83 11.72
N GLN A 138 20.48 6.60 12.24
CA GLN A 138 19.94 5.40 11.65
C GLN A 138 19.03 4.70 12.64
N LYS A 139 17.82 4.38 12.22
CA LYS A 139 16.81 3.68 13.03
C LYS A 139 16.42 2.38 12.35
N PRO A 140 16.38 1.23 13.07
CA PRO A 140 15.83 0.00 12.51
C PRO A 140 14.40 0.22 12.03
N LEU A 141 14.08 -0.33 10.84
CA LEU A 141 12.77 -0.27 10.21
C LEU A 141 12.24 -1.68 10.09
N ALA A 142 11.00 -1.88 10.53
CA ALA A 142 10.23 -3.12 10.36
C ALA A 142 8.76 -2.74 10.15
N ASP A 143 8.29 -2.86 8.90
CA ASP A 143 6.94 -2.48 8.49
C ASP A 143 6.17 -3.69 7.95
N ASP A 144 4.90 -3.79 8.29
CA ASP A 144 3.96 -4.74 7.72
C ASP A 144 3.08 -4.04 6.68
N TRP A 145 3.13 -4.55 5.46
CA TRP A 145 2.38 -4.08 4.31
C TRP A 145 1.26 -5.07 3.98
N THR A 146 0.04 -4.60 3.86
CA THR A 146 -1.15 -5.43 3.58
C THR A 146 -2.00 -4.84 2.46
N ARG A 147 -2.46 -5.70 1.54
CA ARG A 147 -3.44 -5.39 0.48
C ARG A 147 -4.42 -6.55 0.30
N LYS A 148 -5.66 -6.24 -0.10
CA LYS A 148 -6.68 -7.24 -0.47
C LYS A 148 -7.04 -7.12 -1.94
N LEU A 149 -7.21 -8.27 -2.60
CA LEU A 149 -7.65 -8.38 -3.98
C LEU A 149 -8.87 -9.30 -4.05
N ALA A 150 -9.92 -8.86 -4.73
CA ALA A 150 -11.10 -9.67 -5.00
C ALA A 150 -11.05 -10.22 -6.43
N LEU A 151 -11.22 -11.52 -6.57
CA LEU A 151 -11.27 -12.20 -7.85
C LEU A 151 -12.63 -12.85 -8.05
N VAL A 152 -13.07 -12.95 -9.30
CA VAL A 152 -14.29 -13.66 -9.70
C VAL A 152 -13.96 -14.69 -10.78
N ARG A 153 -14.66 -15.82 -10.72
CA ARG A 153 -14.57 -16.85 -11.73
C ARG A 153 -15.64 -16.65 -12.78
N LEU A 154 -15.23 -16.62 -14.04
CA LEU A 154 -16.17 -16.53 -15.17
C LEU A 154 -16.93 -17.85 -15.34
N PRO A 155 -18.25 -17.79 -15.67
CA PRO A 155 -19.04 -18.99 -15.96
C PRO A 155 -18.50 -19.78 -17.15
N ASP A 156 -18.71 -21.10 -17.14
CA ASP A 156 -18.25 -22.04 -18.18
C ASP A 156 -18.82 -21.77 -19.58
N ARG A 157 -19.96 -21.06 -19.67
CA ARG A 157 -20.59 -20.66 -20.93
C ARG A 157 -19.72 -19.79 -21.86
N PHE A 158 -18.63 -19.25 -21.35
CA PHE A 158 -17.67 -18.45 -22.16
C PHE A 158 -16.59 -19.31 -22.83
N GLY A 159 -16.80 -20.64 -22.91
CA GLY A 159 -15.90 -21.60 -23.55
C GLY A 159 -14.91 -22.26 -22.60
N PRO A 160 -14.10 -23.20 -23.07
CA PRO A 160 -13.04 -23.85 -22.29
C PRO A 160 -11.89 -22.87 -22.11
N ALA A 161 -12.13 -21.76 -21.41
CA ALA A 161 -11.10 -20.78 -21.11
C ALA A 161 -10.10 -21.41 -20.15
N ILE A 162 -8.87 -21.44 -20.54
CA ILE A 162 -7.73 -21.90 -19.76
C ILE A 162 -7.61 -21.05 -18.49
N GLU A 163 -8.08 -19.79 -18.53
CA GLU A 163 -8.07 -18.84 -17.42
C GLU A 163 -9.48 -18.33 -17.13
N ARG A 164 -10.09 -18.87 -16.09
CA ARG A 164 -11.45 -18.48 -15.67
C ARG A 164 -11.50 -17.37 -14.64
N TRP A 165 -10.42 -17.18 -13.89
CA TRP A 165 -10.35 -16.16 -12.87
C TRP A 165 -10.00 -14.78 -13.44
N ARG A 166 -10.60 -13.74 -12.87
CA ARG A 166 -10.33 -12.33 -13.24
C ARG A 166 -10.29 -11.48 -11.99
N LEU A 167 -9.40 -10.52 -11.98
CA LEU A 167 -9.36 -9.47 -10.96
C LEU A 167 -10.63 -8.62 -11.08
N ALA A 168 -11.38 -8.50 -9.99
CA ALA A 168 -12.67 -7.79 -9.92
C ALA A 168 -12.61 -6.55 -9.03
N GLY A 169 -11.73 -6.55 -8.04
CA GLY A 169 -11.58 -5.46 -7.09
C GLY A 169 -10.23 -5.46 -6.40
N THR A 170 -9.88 -4.33 -5.85
CA THR A 170 -8.67 -4.12 -5.06
C THR A 170 -8.96 -3.21 -3.87
N SER A 171 -8.25 -3.37 -2.80
CA SER A 171 -8.16 -2.38 -1.73
C SER A 171 -7.04 -1.37 -2.01
N GLY A 172 -6.93 -0.36 -1.19
CA GLY A 172 -5.67 0.32 -0.97
C GLY A 172 -4.65 -0.60 -0.28
N VAL A 173 -3.59 0.00 0.21
CA VAL A 173 -2.54 -0.64 1.00
C VAL A 173 -2.51 0.01 2.36
N ASN A 174 -2.34 -0.78 3.39
CA ASN A 174 -1.93 -0.32 4.72
C ASN A 174 -0.48 -0.77 4.97
N VAL A 175 0.38 0.17 5.31
CA VAL A 175 1.74 -0.10 5.79
C VAL A 175 1.85 0.44 7.20
N ALA A 176 2.25 -0.38 8.15
CA ALA A 176 2.35 0.02 9.54
C ALA A 176 3.63 -0.52 10.17
N THR A 177 4.32 0.30 10.94
CA THR A 177 5.48 -0.15 11.72
C THR A 177 5.05 -1.16 12.77
N GLN A 178 5.77 -2.26 12.89
CA GLN A 178 5.50 -3.28 13.91
C GLN A 178 5.61 -2.70 15.32
N GLY A 179 4.50 -2.80 16.07
CA GLY A 179 4.41 -2.21 17.40
C GLY A 179 4.39 -0.68 17.43
N GLY A 180 4.26 -0.04 16.27
CA GLY A 180 4.09 1.40 16.14
C GLY A 180 2.78 1.88 16.71
N SER A 181 2.72 3.17 16.99
CA SER A 181 1.57 3.86 17.58
C SER A 181 1.07 5.02 16.71
N THR A 182 1.73 5.28 15.59
CA THR A 182 1.30 6.28 14.61
C THR A 182 0.22 5.68 13.72
N HIS A 183 -0.89 6.39 13.53
CA HIS A 183 -2.00 5.95 12.70
C HIS A 183 -2.51 7.09 11.83
N VAL A 184 -2.89 6.73 10.60
CA VAL A 184 -3.79 7.53 9.77
C VAL A 184 -5.21 7.06 10.10
N ASP A 185 -6.05 7.92 10.67
CA ASP A 185 -7.40 7.57 11.11
C ASP A 185 -8.39 7.62 9.97
N SER A 186 -8.21 8.61 9.09
CA SER A 186 -9.02 8.75 7.88
C SER A 186 -8.32 9.61 6.84
N LEU A 187 -8.74 9.44 5.60
CA LEU A 187 -8.30 10.23 4.46
C LEU A 187 -9.51 10.71 3.67
N ARG A 188 -9.76 12.02 3.63
CA ARG A 188 -10.72 12.63 2.73
C ARG A 188 -10.05 13.00 1.42
N ILE A 189 -10.69 12.64 0.31
CA ILE A 189 -10.24 12.91 -1.06
C ILE A 189 -11.30 13.78 -1.72
N GLN A 190 -10.93 14.99 -2.13
CA GLN A 190 -11.83 15.93 -2.77
C GLN A 190 -11.30 16.36 -4.14
N SER A 191 -12.18 16.36 -5.13
CA SER A 191 -11.95 16.92 -6.45
C SER A 191 -13.25 17.54 -6.94
N ALA A 192 -13.25 18.12 -8.14
CA ALA A 192 -14.49 18.65 -8.74
C ALA A 192 -15.61 17.61 -8.85
N ASP A 193 -15.23 16.32 -9.01
CA ASP A 193 -16.14 15.21 -9.28
C ASP A 193 -16.32 14.24 -8.11
N MET A 194 -15.60 14.42 -7.01
CA MET A 194 -15.55 13.46 -5.93
C MET A 194 -15.31 14.13 -4.58
N ASP A 195 -16.06 13.69 -3.59
CA ASP A 195 -15.83 13.98 -2.18
C ASP A 195 -16.10 12.69 -1.39
N THR A 196 -15.05 12.05 -0.93
CA THR A 196 -15.15 10.78 -0.22
C THR A 196 -14.17 10.74 0.95
N THR A 197 -14.55 10.05 2.01
CA THR A 197 -13.68 9.80 3.16
C THR A 197 -13.47 8.30 3.32
N ILE A 198 -12.22 7.90 3.43
CA ILE A 198 -11.78 6.54 3.65
C ILE A 198 -11.39 6.42 5.12
N THR A 199 -11.92 5.42 5.80
CA THR A 199 -11.59 5.08 7.19
C THR A 199 -10.94 3.70 7.33
N ASP A 200 -11.00 2.87 6.28
CA ASP A 200 -10.31 1.59 6.19
C ASP A 200 -9.60 1.49 4.83
N PRO A 201 -8.27 1.55 4.79
CA PRO A 201 -7.52 1.44 3.54
C PRO A 201 -7.65 0.05 2.90
N LEU A 202 -8.10 -0.96 3.66
CA LEU A 202 -8.28 -2.33 3.18
C LEU A 202 -9.72 -2.63 2.73
N GLU A 203 -10.60 -1.63 2.67
CA GLU A 203 -11.91 -1.75 2.04
C GLU A 203 -11.74 -2.07 0.54
N LEU A 204 -12.52 -3.05 0.06
CA LEU A 204 -12.46 -3.50 -1.32
C LEU A 204 -13.28 -2.60 -2.25
N HIS A 205 -12.64 -2.05 -3.25
CA HIS A 205 -13.28 -1.31 -4.32
C HIS A 205 -13.29 -2.12 -5.61
N ARG A 206 -14.44 -2.15 -6.31
CA ARG A 206 -14.48 -2.74 -7.66
C ARG A 206 -13.55 -1.95 -8.57
N LEU A 207 -12.86 -2.63 -9.52
CA LEU A 207 -11.93 -1.95 -10.45
C LEU A 207 -12.60 -0.81 -11.23
N ARG A 208 -13.91 -0.94 -11.53
CA ARG A 208 -14.70 0.11 -12.19
C ARG A 208 -15.09 1.28 -11.28
N ARG A 209 -14.80 1.19 -9.98
CA ARG A 209 -15.08 2.21 -8.95
C ARG A 209 -13.83 2.67 -8.22
N ILE A 210 -12.66 2.39 -8.77
CA ILE A 210 -11.41 3.03 -8.34
C ILE A 210 -11.55 4.54 -8.56
N PHE A 211 -10.87 5.35 -7.78
CA PHE A 211 -10.93 6.79 -7.90
C PHE A 211 -10.54 7.24 -9.30
N PHE A 212 -11.48 7.90 -10.01
CA PHE A 212 -11.21 8.49 -11.31
C PHE A 212 -11.01 9.98 -11.15
N VAL A 213 -9.94 10.49 -11.72
CA VAL A 213 -9.60 11.91 -11.69
C VAL A 213 -9.36 12.37 -13.11
N SER A 214 -10.00 13.48 -13.50
CA SER A 214 -9.78 14.07 -14.81
C SER A 214 -8.38 14.68 -14.89
N GLU A 215 -7.74 14.58 -16.05
CA GLU A 215 -6.47 15.23 -16.32
C GLU A 215 -6.53 16.72 -15.98
N GLY A 216 -5.52 17.22 -15.27
CA GLY A 216 -5.44 18.64 -14.89
C GLY A 216 -6.41 19.08 -13.78
N SER A 217 -7.27 18.19 -13.27
CA SER A 217 -8.13 18.50 -12.13
C SER A 217 -7.31 18.56 -10.84
N GLU A 218 -7.65 19.52 -9.99
CA GLU A 218 -7.08 19.61 -8.66
C GLU A 218 -7.68 18.57 -7.73
N VAL A 219 -6.83 17.87 -6.96
CA VAL A 219 -7.23 16.92 -5.94
C VAL A 219 -6.68 17.39 -4.61
N THR A 220 -7.57 17.61 -3.64
CA THR A 220 -7.20 17.92 -2.26
C THR A 220 -7.35 16.69 -1.39
N LEU A 221 -6.30 16.36 -0.66
CA LEU A 221 -6.26 15.31 0.35
C LEU A 221 -6.27 15.96 1.73
N THR A 222 -7.12 15.45 2.62
CA THR A 222 -7.09 15.80 4.04
C THR A 222 -6.89 14.51 4.84
N ALA A 223 -5.71 14.35 5.41
CA ALA A 223 -5.40 13.25 6.32
C ALA A 223 -5.70 13.66 7.76
N TYR A 224 -6.19 12.70 8.53
CA TYR A 224 -6.45 12.84 9.96
C TYR A 224 -5.55 11.85 10.70
N THR A 225 -4.85 12.32 11.75
CA THR A 225 -4.06 11.50 12.67
C THR A 225 -4.39 11.88 14.10
N GLU A 226 -4.14 10.99 15.07
CA GLU A 226 -4.38 11.30 16.47
C GLU A 226 -3.52 12.45 16.99
N ARG A 227 -2.38 12.73 16.35
CA ARG A 227 -1.37 13.65 16.87
C ARG A 227 -1.15 14.83 15.93
N ALA A 228 -1.34 16.02 16.45
CA ALA A 228 -1.05 17.26 15.73
C ALA A 228 0.46 17.48 15.46
N THR A 229 1.33 16.66 16.04
CA THR A 229 2.79 16.77 15.89
C THR A 229 3.38 15.83 14.84
N ASP A 230 2.58 14.93 14.26
CA ASP A 230 3.04 14.02 13.22
C ASP A 230 3.50 14.79 11.97
N VAL A 231 4.35 14.16 11.20
CA VAL A 231 4.76 14.66 9.89
C VAL A 231 4.10 13.82 8.83
N VAL A 232 3.16 14.40 8.10
CA VAL A 232 2.43 13.69 7.06
C VAL A 232 2.99 14.05 5.69
N LEU A 233 3.29 13.03 4.89
CA LEU A 233 3.91 13.13 3.59
C LEU A 233 2.99 12.59 2.50
N PHE A 234 2.97 13.25 1.38
CA PHE A 234 2.40 12.78 0.12
C PHE A 234 3.46 12.00 -0.66
N TYR A 235 3.06 10.88 -1.22
CA TYR A 235 3.81 10.12 -2.20
C TYR A 235 3.03 10.09 -3.52
N GLY A 236 3.65 10.50 -4.59
CA GLY A 236 3.16 10.35 -5.96
C GLY A 236 4.28 9.82 -6.83
N HIS A 237 4.00 9.61 -8.13
CA HIS A 237 4.90 8.92 -9.07
C HIS A 237 6.37 9.38 -9.03
N ASP A 238 6.64 10.68 -8.83
CA ASP A 238 8.00 11.24 -8.75
C ASP A 238 8.14 12.28 -7.65
N GLN A 239 7.18 12.33 -6.73
CA GLN A 239 7.09 13.40 -5.75
C GLN A 239 6.85 12.83 -4.34
N ARG A 240 7.70 13.27 -3.44
CA ARG A 240 7.42 13.20 -2.01
C ARG A 240 7.31 14.63 -1.51
N ARG A 241 6.18 15.01 -0.96
CA ARG A 241 5.92 16.35 -0.45
C ARG A 241 5.23 16.29 0.89
N ARG A 242 5.46 17.29 1.71
CA ARG A 242 4.83 17.42 3.01
C ARG A 242 3.41 17.97 2.88
N PHE A 243 2.50 17.43 3.66
CA PHE A 243 1.20 18.03 3.92
C PHE A 243 1.38 19.28 4.79
N THR A 244 0.50 20.26 4.61
CA THR A 244 0.37 21.38 5.53
C THR A 244 -0.30 20.89 6.81
N ASN A 245 0.38 21.07 7.94
CA ASN A 245 -0.17 20.76 9.26
C ASN A 245 -1.11 21.89 9.70
N ASN A 246 -2.36 21.58 10.00
CA ASN A 246 -3.36 22.54 10.48
C ASN A 246 -3.36 22.68 12.01
N ASN A 247 -2.43 22.03 12.71
CA ASN A 247 -2.23 22.05 14.18
C ASN A 247 -3.41 21.53 15.01
N ASN A 248 -4.25 20.68 14.42
CA ASN A 248 -5.43 20.09 15.08
C ASN A 248 -5.60 18.60 14.76
N GLY A 249 -4.51 17.92 14.38
CA GLY A 249 -4.54 16.52 13.92
C GLY A 249 -5.03 16.35 12.47
N THR A 250 -5.26 17.46 11.75
CA THR A 250 -5.58 17.42 10.32
C THR A 250 -4.43 17.96 9.48
N TYR A 251 -4.24 17.38 8.31
CA TYR A 251 -3.15 17.69 7.39
C TYR A 251 -3.71 17.78 5.97
N THR A 252 -3.38 18.84 5.26
CA THR A 252 -3.90 19.06 3.91
C THR A 252 -2.80 19.10 2.87
N PHE A 253 -3.07 18.52 1.71
CA PHE A 253 -2.20 18.56 0.55
C PHE A 253 -3.03 18.60 -0.73
N THR A 254 -2.62 19.45 -1.67
CA THR A 254 -3.28 19.56 -2.96
C THR A 254 -2.30 19.24 -4.07
N PHE A 255 -2.74 18.42 -5.04
CA PHE A 255 -1.96 18.07 -6.20
C PHE A 255 -2.82 18.04 -7.46
N THR A 256 -2.17 18.16 -8.60
CA THR A 256 -2.79 18.00 -9.91
C THR A 256 -2.20 16.76 -10.56
N PRO A 257 -3.01 15.73 -10.89
CA PRO A 257 -2.54 14.58 -11.65
C PRO A 257 -1.91 15.03 -12.97
N GLY A 258 -0.76 14.43 -13.29
CA GLY A 258 -0.09 14.69 -14.56
C GLY A 258 -0.91 14.21 -15.76
N ARG A 259 -0.47 14.60 -16.97
CA ARG A 259 -1.15 14.32 -18.27
C ARG A 259 -1.13 12.87 -18.73
N PHE A 260 -0.56 11.95 -17.97
CA PHE A 260 -0.51 10.54 -18.36
C PHE A 260 -1.78 9.83 -17.93
N ILE A 261 -2.62 9.49 -18.89
CA ILE A 261 -3.85 8.69 -18.70
C ILE A 261 -3.46 7.29 -18.23
N GLY A 262 -4.23 6.73 -17.29
CA GLY A 262 -4.07 5.36 -16.82
C GLY A 262 -4.01 5.23 -15.31
N LEU A 263 -3.70 4.01 -14.86
CA LEU A 263 -3.58 3.67 -13.45
C LEU A 263 -2.36 4.34 -12.82
N ARG A 264 -2.56 4.90 -11.65
CA ARG A 264 -1.56 5.57 -10.81
C ARG A 264 -1.80 5.20 -9.37
N ASN A 265 -0.82 5.48 -8.54
CA ASN A 265 -0.95 5.37 -7.11
C ASN A 265 -0.54 6.68 -6.44
N PHE A 266 -1.20 7.00 -5.34
CA PHE A 266 -0.72 8.00 -4.39
C PHE A 266 -0.70 7.40 -2.99
N GLY A 267 0.15 7.91 -2.14
CA GLY A 267 0.27 7.50 -0.75
C GLY A 267 0.23 8.69 0.19
N VAL A 268 -0.22 8.41 1.40
CA VAL A 268 -0.16 9.30 2.56
C VAL A 268 0.59 8.56 3.65
N ASP A 269 1.66 9.16 4.17
CA ASP A 269 2.56 8.54 5.15
C ASP A 269 2.71 9.44 6.36
N ALA A 270 2.20 9.01 7.48
CA ALA A 270 2.35 9.67 8.76
C ALA A 270 3.58 9.11 9.49
N LEU A 271 4.53 9.98 9.80
CA LEU A 271 5.69 9.70 10.64
C LEU A 271 5.47 10.34 12.00
N SER A 272 5.74 9.62 13.09
CA SER A 272 5.71 10.22 14.42
C SER A 272 6.74 11.36 14.52
N HIS A 273 6.47 12.35 15.36
CA HIS A 273 7.44 13.41 15.64
C HIS A 273 8.78 12.82 16.10
N GLY A 274 8.76 11.82 16.98
CA GLY A 274 9.97 11.17 17.47
C GLY A 274 10.79 10.50 16.38
N THR A 275 10.14 9.98 15.33
CA THR A 275 10.86 9.39 14.19
C THR A 275 11.84 10.37 13.56
N LEU A 276 11.45 11.63 13.39
CA LEU A 276 12.25 12.64 12.68
C LEU A 276 13.08 13.55 13.59
N PHE A 277 12.61 13.88 14.78
CA PHE A 277 13.16 14.94 15.60
C PHE A 277 13.86 14.47 16.89
N ASP A 278 13.83 13.17 17.17
CA ASP A 278 14.46 12.58 18.33
C ASP A 278 15.33 11.40 17.89
N ASP A 279 16.64 11.48 18.06
CA ASP A 279 17.60 10.45 17.68
C ASP A 279 17.48 9.17 18.51
N SER A 280 16.96 9.28 19.74
CA SER A 280 16.73 8.16 20.67
C SER A 280 15.39 7.45 20.43
N ALA A 281 14.41 8.12 19.82
CA ALA A 281 13.10 7.52 19.53
C ALA A 281 13.22 6.49 18.41
N VAL A 282 12.43 5.42 18.52
CA VAL A 282 12.33 4.40 17.48
C VAL A 282 11.63 4.95 16.24
N TYR A 283 11.86 4.30 15.10
CA TYR A 283 11.07 4.52 13.90
C TYR A 283 9.62 4.10 14.13
N ASP A 284 8.67 4.96 13.74
CA ASP A 284 7.23 4.73 13.89
C ASP A 284 6.49 5.48 12.78
N SER A 285 5.80 4.74 11.91
CA SER A 285 5.04 5.28 10.80
C SER A 285 3.81 4.45 10.47
N ASN A 286 2.83 5.11 9.83
CA ASN A 286 1.71 4.45 9.16
C ASN A 286 1.44 5.12 7.82
N ALA A 287 1.36 4.31 6.77
CA ALA A 287 1.09 4.82 5.43
C ALA A 287 -0.07 4.08 4.77
N TRP A 288 -0.88 4.84 4.03
CA TRP A 288 -1.93 4.35 3.17
C TRP A 288 -1.60 4.66 1.71
N ILE A 289 -1.78 3.69 0.82
CA ILE A 289 -1.53 3.84 -0.61
C ILE A 289 -2.79 3.46 -1.38
N PHE A 290 -3.20 4.28 -2.32
CA PHE A 290 -4.42 4.07 -3.09
C PHE A 290 -4.17 4.12 -4.58
N PRO A 291 -4.74 3.18 -5.35
CA PRO A 291 -4.78 3.28 -6.80
C PRO A 291 -5.82 4.32 -7.22
N TYR A 292 -5.51 5.10 -8.27
CA TYR A 292 -6.44 5.97 -8.96
C TYR A 292 -6.19 5.94 -10.46
N VAL A 293 -7.19 6.31 -11.25
CA VAL A 293 -7.08 6.34 -12.70
C VAL A 293 -7.20 7.78 -13.20
N VAL A 294 -6.20 8.22 -13.92
CA VAL A 294 -6.28 9.50 -14.65
C VAL A 294 -7.00 9.25 -15.97
N VAL A 295 -8.02 10.04 -16.25
CA VAL A 295 -8.82 10.01 -17.48
C VAL A 295 -8.77 11.36 -18.18
N ALA A 296 -8.82 11.37 -19.52
CA ALA A 296 -8.83 12.62 -20.28
C ALA A 296 -10.11 13.44 -20.01
N ASP A 297 -11.25 12.74 -19.97
CA ASP A 297 -12.56 13.29 -19.61
C ASP A 297 -13.40 12.19 -18.98
N ARG A 298 -14.02 12.49 -17.83
CA ARG A 298 -14.89 11.55 -17.13
C ARG A 298 -16.15 11.18 -17.94
N ALA A 299 -16.61 12.06 -18.79
CA ALA A 299 -17.74 11.78 -19.70
C ALA A 299 -17.44 10.67 -20.72
N SER A 300 -16.16 10.34 -20.93
CA SER A 300 -15.71 9.28 -21.83
C SER A 300 -15.62 7.90 -21.18
N LEU A 301 -15.91 7.77 -19.87
CA LEU A 301 -15.88 6.49 -19.19
C LEU A 301 -17.11 5.65 -19.58
N PRO A 302 -16.94 4.37 -19.95
CA PRO A 302 -18.08 3.48 -20.14
C PRO A 302 -18.81 3.29 -18.80
N ILE A 303 -20.08 3.66 -18.77
CA ILE A 303 -20.99 3.54 -17.62
C ILE A 303 -21.22 2.05 -17.30
#